data_110f7edaaa1aba29e61a04a7f3259711
#
_entry.id   110f7edaaa1aba29e61a04a7f3259711
#
_cell.length_a   1.000
_cell.length_b   1.000
_cell.length_c   1.000
_cell.angle_alpha   90.00
_cell.angle_beta   90.00
_cell.angle_gamma   90.00
#
_symmetry.space_group_name_H-M   'P 1'
#
loop_
_entity.id
_entity.type
_entity.pdbx_description
1 polymer ?
#
loop_
_entity_poly.entity_id
_entity_poly.type
_entity_poly.pdbx_seq_one_letter_code
_entity_poly.pdbx_strand_id
1 'polypeptide(L)'
;SYGGHLGEPADAFDLEDMLTLLARAAVLNGKEEDTAAGRDRISMRIMGVLMPKPSDVFRTFWALYEKNSPKAATDYFYRLSCDAGYVRREAIARNIQWTTPTKWKDLEITINLSKPEKDPREIAAAGAAAAAKTTQCSGEKYPACQLCIENEGYPGRDASSAFGTHPARQNLRIIPIELGGERWGLQYSPYAYFNQHCIAMSAHHRLMHIDRSALEC
;
A
#
# COMPACT_ATOMS: atom_id res chain seq x y z
N SER A 1 19.34 -28.22 -9.20
CA SER A 1 19.95 -27.54 -8.05
C SER A 1 20.82 -26.38 -8.54
N TYR A 2 20.31 -25.18 -8.48
CA TYR A 2 21.10 -23.97 -8.67
C TYR A 2 21.67 -23.54 -7.32
N GLY A 3 22.76 -24.20 -6.89
CA GLY A 3 23.59 -23.77 -5.79
C GLY A 3 24.65 -22.80 -6.31
N GLY A 4 24.28 -21.61 -6.70
CA GLY A 4 25.22 -20.52 -6.90
C GLY A 4 25.67 -20.01 -5.53
N HIS A 5 26.95 -19.93 -5.27
CA HIS A 5 27.53 -19.18 -4.18
C HIS A 5 26.94 -17.77 -4.23
N LEU A 6 26.06 -17.45 -3.29
CA LEU A 6 25.78 -16.08 -2.97
C LEU A 6 27.08 -15.55 -2.36
N GLY A 7 27.81 -14.73 -3.11
CA GLY A 7 28.91 -13.95 -2.57
C GLY A 7 28.45 -13.15 -1.36
N GLU A 8 29.40 -12.66 -0.56
CA GLU A 8 29.07 -11.73 0.52
C GLU A 8 28.09 -10.68 0.03
N PRO A 9 27.10 -10.28 0.86
CA PRO A 9 26.13 -9.29 0.45
C PRO A 9 26.91 -8.07 -0.02
N ALA A 10 26.83 -7.78 -1.32
CA ALA A 10 27.34 -6.52 -1.85
C ALA A 10 26.68 -5.42 -1.01
N ASP A 11 27.49 -4.47 -0.56
CA ASP A 11 27.05 -3.30 0.20
C ASP A 11 25.71 -2.80 -0.34
N ALA A 12 24.70 -2.91 0.49
CA ALA A 12 23.32 -2.49 0.33
C ALA A 12 22.93 -2.05 -1.09
N PHE A 13 22.59 -3.00 -1.95
CA PHE A 13 21.84 -2.67 -3.17
C PHE A 13 20.54 -2.01 -2.71
N ASP A 14 20.37 -0.74 -3.05
CA ASP A 14 19.11 -0.09 -2.81
C ASP A 14 18.05 -0.75 -3.70
N LEU A 15 17.06 -1.35 -3.09
CA LEU A 15 15.99 -2.03 -3.80
C LEU A 15 15.27 -1.07 -4.77
N GLU A 16 15.14 0.20 -4.41
CA GLU A 16 14.48 1.22 -5.23
C GLU A 16 15.30 1.52 -6.49
N ASP A 17 16.62 1.62 -6.37
CA ASP A 17 17.52 1.77 -7.51
C ASP A 17 17.46 0.56 -8.44
N MET A 18 17.43 -0.65 -7.89
CA MET A 18 17.33 -1.87 -8.69
C MET A 18 15.97 -1.94 -9.41
N LEU A 19 14.88 -1.63 -8.74
CA LEU A 19 13.55 -1.61 -9.37
C LEU A 19 13.48 -0.53 -10.47
N THR A 20 14.10 0.62 -10.24
CA THR A 20 14.18 1.70 -11.24
C THR A 20 14.96 1.25 -12.47
N LEU A 21 16.11 0.60 -12.31
CA LEU A 21 16.90 0.06 -13.41
C LEU A 21 16.13 -1.01 -14.21
N LEU A 22 15.45 -1.92 -13.52
CA LEU A 22 14.66 -2.97 -14.15
C LEU A 22 13.44 -2.40 -14.90
N ALA A 23 12.76 -1.43 -14.33
CA ALA A 23 11.65 -0.74 -14.98
C ALA A 23 12.13 0.00 -16.25
N ARG A 24 13.28 0.69 -16.15
CA ARG A 24 13.90 1.36 -17.31
C ARG A 24 14.30 0.37 -18.40
N ALA A 25 14.88 -0.76 -18.03
CA ALA A 25 15.22 -1.82 -18.98
C ALA A 25 13.97 -2.39 -19.67
N ALA A 26 12.85 -2.56 -18.96
CA ALA A 26 11.60 -3.02 -19.52
C ALA A 26 11.03 -2.03 -20.55
N VAL A 27 11.09 -0.73 -20.26
CA VAL A 27 10.68 0.34 -21.20
C VAL A 27 11.56 0.32 -22.45
N LEU A 28 12.88 0.27 -22.30
CA LEU A 28 13.81 0.24 -23.43
C LEU A 28 13.63 -1.00 -24.33
N ASN A 29 13.14 -2.09 -23.76
CA ASN A 29 12.82 -3.32 -24.50
C ASN A 29 11.35 -3.36 -25.00
N GLY A 30 10.63 -2.26 -24.94
CA GLY A 30 9.25 -2.16 -25.43
C GLY A 30 8.25 -3.04 -24.69
N LYS A 31 8.55 -3.43 -23.44
CA LYS A 31 7.67 -4.25 -22.60
C LYS A 31 6.64 -3.42 -21.84
N GLU A 32 6.87 -2.12 -21.73
CA GLU A 32 6.00 -1.18 -21.03
C GLU A 32 6.20 0.23 -21.60
N GLU A 33 5.21 1.10 -21.41
CA GLU A 33 5.30 2.50 -21.79
C GLU A 33 6.21 3.30 -20.85
N ASP A 34 6.94 4.30 -21.40
CA ASP A 34 7.77 5.20 -20.59
C ASP A 34 6.94 6.26 -19.86
N THR A 35 6.12 5.78 -18.95
CA THR A 35 5.31 6.60 -18.04
C THR A 35 5.61 6.24 -16.60
N ALA A 36 5.31 7.14 -15.66
CA ALA A 36 5.44 6.84 -14.24
C ALA A 36 4.58 5.61 -13.86
N ALA A 37 3.36 5.53 -14.39
CA ALA A 37 2.46 4.40 -14.17
C ALA A 37 3.01 3.09 -14.76
N GLY A 38 3.63 3.14 -15.94
CA GLY A 38 4.27 1.98 -16.56
C GLY A 38 5.44 1.47 -15.73
N ARG A 39 6.32 2.36 -15.28
CA ARG A 39 7.44 2.00 -14.38
C ARG A 39 6.95 1.42 -13.06
N ASP A 40 5.92 2.02 -12.47
CA ASP A 40 5.30 1.50 -11.26
C ASP A 40 4.72 0.09 -11.47
N ARG A 41 4.04 -0.18 -12.59
CA ARG A 41 3.52 -1.53 -12.89
C ARG A 41 4.60 -2.58 -12.92
N ILE A 42 5.75 -2.30 -13.53
CA ILE A 42 6.90 -3.23 -13.57
C ILE A 42 7.42 -3.50 -12.17
N SER A 43 7.73 -2.44 -11.42
CA SER A 43 8.23 -2.55 -10.06
C SER A 43 7.34 -3.42 -9.20
N MET A 44 6.02 -3.24 -9.34
CA MET A 44 5.08 -4.02 -8.55
C MET A 44 4.90 -5.46 -9.00
N ARG A 45 4.98 -5.73 -10.28
CA ARG A 45 4.98 -7.11 -10.76
C ARG A 45 6.17 -7.87 -10.20
N ILE A 46 7.33 -7.23 -10.13
CA ILE A 46 8.53 -7.81 -9.53
C ILE A 46 8.32 -8.04 -8.03
N MET A 47 7.89 -7.02 -7.32
CA MET A 47 7.65 -7.12 -5.88
C MET A 47 6.53 -8.12 -5.54
N GLY A 48 5.51 -8.21 -6.38
CA GLY A 48 4.44 -9.20 -6.20
C GLY A 48 4.91 -10.65 -6.22
N VAL A 49 5.98 -10.94 -6.97
CA VAL A 49 6.62 -12.28 -6.97
C VAL A 49 7.45 -12.50 -5.70
N LEU A 50 8.07 -11.46 -5.18
CA LEU A 50 8.94 -11.52 -4.01
C LEU A 50 8.17 -11.46 -2.68
N MET A 51 6.96 -10.88 -2.70
CA MET A 51 6.16 -10.70 -1.49
C MET A 51 5.72 -12.03 -0.89
N PRO A 52 5.86 -12.20 0.45
CA PRO A 52 5.29 -13.36 1.12
C PRO A 52 3.77 -13.36 0.96
N LYS A 53 3.19 -14.58 0.96
CA LYS A 53 1.74 -14.74 0.88
C LYS A 53 1.06 -14.08 2.09
N PRO A 54 -0.17 -13.56 1.95
CA PRO A 54 -0.93 -13.01 3.09
C PRO A 54 -0.98 -13.96 4.30
N SER A 55 -1.20 -15.25 4.06
CA SER A 55 -1.24 -16.27 5.12
C SER A 55 0.09 -16.42 5.89
N ASP A 56 1.23 -16.22 5.22
CA ASP A 56 2.55 -16.34 5.84
C ASP A 56 2.83 -15.11 6.68
N VAL A 57 2.47 -13.92 6.19
CA VAL A 57 2.58 -12.67 6.94
C VAL A 57 1.71 -12.72 8.19
N PHE A 58 0.47 -13.18 8.06
CA PHE A 58 -0.46 -13.35 9.18
C PHE A 58 0.12 -14.30 10.24
N ARG A 59 0.59 -15.49 9.85
CA ARG A 59 1.17 -16.45 10.79
C ARG A 59 2.41 -15.90 11.49
N THR A 60 3.28 -15.22 10.76
CA THR A 60 4.49 -14.64 11.33
C THR A 60 4.16 -13.52 12.31
N PHE A 61 3.20 -12.66 11.97
CA PHE A 61 2.76 -11.57 12.85
C PHE A 61 2.27 -12.11 14.19
N TRP A 62 1.32 -13.05 14.16
CA TRP A 62 0.73 -13.59 15.38
C TRP A 62 1.72 -14.45 16.18
N ALA A 63 2.61 -15.18 15.51
CA ALA A 63 3.67 -15.91 16.20
C ALA A 63 4.62 -14.96 16.95
N LEU A 64 4.97 -13.81 16.36
CA LEU A 64 5.77 -12.80 17.03
C LEU A 64 5.00 -12.11 18.16
N TYR A 65 3.73 -11.85 17.97
CA TYR A 65 2.85 -11.25 18.97
C TYR A 65 2.79 -12.11 20.24
N GLU A 66 2.57 -13.42 20.07
CA GLU A 66 2.41 -14.37 21.16
C GLU A 66 3.74 -14.72 21.85
N LYS A 67 4.80 -14.97 21.04
CA LYS A 67 6.08 -15.48 21.57
C LYS A 67 7.02 -14.39 22.05
N ASN A 68 6.92 -13.19 21.51
CA ASN A 68 7.82 -12.09 21.80
C ASN A 68 7.07 -10.92 22.46
N SER A 69 6.38 -10.12 21.65
CA SER A 69 5.58 -8.97 22.10
C SER A 69 4.74 -8.40 20.97
N PRO A 70 3.68 -7.64 21.30
CA PRO A 70 2.93 -6.85 20.31
C PRO A 70 3.85 -5.93 19.49
N LYS A 71 4.84 -5.32 20.15
CA LYS A 71 5.81 -4.45 19.46
C LYS A 71 6.64 -5.20 18.44
N ALA A 72 7.12 -6.40 18.73
CA ALA A 72 7.88 -7.20 17.78
C ALA A 72 7.07 -7.55 16.53
N ALA A 73 5.78 -7.84 16.69
CA ALA A 73 4.86 -8.13 15.60
C ALA A 73 4.63 -6.88 14.72
N THR A 74 4.36 -5.72 15.32
CA THR A 74 4.16 -4.47 14.58
C THR A 74 5.43 -3.98 13.92
N ASP A 75 6.59 -4.11 14.56
CA ASP A 75 7.90 -3.77 13.97
C ASP A 75 8.21 -4.66 12.75
N TYR A 76 7.93 -5.96 12.82
CA TYR A 76 8.03 -6.87 11.69
C TYR A 76 7.15 -6.41 10.54
N PHE A 77 5.88 -6.15 10.82
CA PHE A 77 4.90 -5.79 9.79
C PHE A 77 5.20 -4.42 9.16
N TYR A 78 5.69 -3.47 9.96
CA TYR A 78 6.14 -2.17 9.46
C TYR A 78 7.36 -2.31 8.54
N ARG A 79 8.38 -3.06 8.96
CA ARG A 79 9.56 -3.32 8.13
C ARG A 79 9.19 -3.99 6.82
N LEU A 80 8.36 -5.03 6.86
CA LEU A 80 7.88 -5.69 5.65
C LEU A 80 7.19 -4.70 4.71
N SER A 81 6.36 -3.81 5.23
CA SER A 81 5.64 -2.81 4.44
C SER A 81 6.59 -1.77 3.83
N CYS A 82 7.69 -1.43 4.52
CA CYS A 82 8.73 -0.56 4.02
C CYS A 82 9.59 -1.25 2.95
N ASP A 83 10.07 -2.46 3.24
CA ASP A 83 10.97 -3.21 2.37
C ASP A 83 10.26 -3.64 1.08
N ALA A 84 8.95 -3.83 1.14
CA ALA A 84 8.10 -4.05 -0.03
C ALA A 84 7.86 -2.79 -0.88
N GLY A 85 8.35 -1.62 -0.48
CA GLY A 85 8.08 -0.36 -1.15
C GLY A 85 6.61 0.11 -1.02
N TYR A 86 5.79 -0.56 -0.19
CA TYR A 86 4.42 -0.12 0.05
C TYR A 86 4.38 1.16 0.87
N VAL A 87 5.11 1.23 1.98
CA VAL A 87 5.35 2.47 2.73
C VAL A 87 6.48 3.22 2.05
N ARG A 88 6.16 4.33 1.41
CA ARG A 88 7.09 5.10 0.58
C ARG A 88 7.96 6.05 1.42
N ARG A 89 8.96 5.48 2.11
CA ARG A 89 9.81 6.21 3.07
C ARG A 89 10.45 7.47 2.50
N GLU A 90 11.00 7.42 1.29
CA GLU A 90 11.64 8.57 0.67
C GLU A 90 10.64 9.68 0.33
N ALA A 91 9.45 9.32 -0.16
CA ALA A 91 8.40 10.28 -0.39
C ALA A 91 7.91 10.91 0.92
N ILE A 92 7.77 10.09 1.97
CA ILE A 92 7.37 10.56 3.32
C ILE A 92 8.44 11.47 3.93
N ALA A 93 9.72 11.20 3.71
CA ALA A 93 10.82 12.04 4.20
C ALA A 93 10.81 13.48 3.62
N ARG A 94 10.10 13.70 2.51
CA ARG A 94 9.89 15.03 1.92
C ARG A 94 8.75 15.83 2.55
N ASN A 95 7.96 15.20 3.43
CA ASN A 95 6.88 15.92 4.13
C ASN A 95 7.46 17.07 4.94
N ILE A 96 6.75 18.20 4.94
CA ILE A 96 7.13 19.38 5.72
C ILE A 96 6.31 19.36 7.00
N GLN A 97 6.99 19.45 8.14
CA GLN A 97 6.35 19.43 9.45
C GLN A 97 6.82 20.61 10.29
N TRP A 98 5.91 21.23 11.02
CA TRP A 98 6.23 22.25 12.01
C TRP A 98 5.16 22.30 13.09
N THR A 99 5.49 22.96 14.20
CA THR A 99 4.57 23.19 15.31
C THR A 99 4.21 24.66 15.40
N THR A 100 2.94 24.95 15.58
CA THR A 100 2.42 26.33 15.77
C THR A 100 1.73 26.43 17.11
N PRO A 101 2.13 27.36 17.98
CA PRO A 101 1.45 27.58 19.27
C PRO A 101 0.03 28.10 19.07
N THR A 102 -0.90 27.58 19.83
CA THR A 102 -2.26 28.10 19.89
C THR A 102 -2.66 28.39 21.34
N LYS A 103 -3.77 29.09 21.53
CA LYS A 103 -4.26 29.41 22.88
C LYS A 103 -4.64 28.20 23.73
N TRP A 104 -4.77 27.00 23.14
CA TRP A 104 -5.11 25.78 23.88
C TRP A 104 -3.91 24.85 24.05
N LYS A 105 -3.15 24.63 22.98
CA LYS A 105 -1.92 23.84 22.96
C LYS A 105 -1.20 24.04 21.62
N ASP A 106 0.00 23.54 21.52
CA ASP A 106 0.74 23.51 20.28
C ASP A 106 0.05 22.60 19.26
N LEU A 107 -0.06 23.05 18.05
CA LEU A 107 -0.64 22.34 16.92
C LEU A 107 0.47 21.86 15.99
N GLU A 108 0.57 20.56 15.79
CA GLU A 108 1.44 19.99 14.77
C GLU A 108 0.78 20.09 13.40
N ILE A 109 1.53 20.64 12.44
CA ILE A 109 1.06 20.81 11.07
C ILE A 109 1.98 20.02 10.14
N THR A 110 1.38 19.26 9.22
CA THR A 110 2.11 18.49 8.20
C THR A 110 1.58 18.81 6.82
N ILE A 111 2.48 19.21 5.90
CA ILE A 111 2.20 19.20 4.46
C ILE A 111 2.63 17.84 3.94
N ASN A 112 1.67 17.00 3.58
CA ASN A 112 1.93 15.66 3.10
C ASN A 112 2.27 15.66 1.61
N LEU A 113 3.56 15.77 1.30
CA LEU A 113 4.09 15.71 -0.05
C LEU A 113 4.25 14.28 -0.59
N SER A 114 4.08 13.29 0.27
CA SER A 114 4.18 11.88 -0.15
C SER A 114 2.96 11.40 -0.93
N LYS A 115 1.80 12.03 -0.71
CA LYS A 115 0.57 11.69 -1.41
C LYS A 115 0.59 12.31 -2.81
N PRO A 116 0.54 11.52 -3.89
CA PRO A 116 0.52 12.07 -5.24
C PRO A 116 -0.76 12.91 -5.43
N GLU A 117 -0.58 14.11 -5.95
CA GLU A 117 -1.69 14.91 -6.41
C GLU A 117 -2.36 14.22 -7.60
N LYS A 118 -3.67 14.18 -7.61
CA LYS A 118 -4.41 13.68 -8.76
C LYS A 118 -4.43 14.77 -9.82
N ASP A 119 -3.87 14.48 -10.99
CA ASP A 119 -4.01 15.37 -12.15
C ASP A 119 -5.51 15.52 -12.49
N PRO A 120 -6.05 16.74 -12.55
CA PRO A 120 -7.44 16.99 -12.95
C PRO A 120 -7.80 16.32 -14.29
N ARG A 121 -6.84 16.18 -15.20
CA ARG A 121 -7.02 15.51 -16.49
C ARG A 121 -7.20 14.00 -16.35
N GLU A 122 -6.45 13.37 -15.43
CA GLU A 122 -6.61 11.96 -15.09
C GLU A 122 -7.96 11.68 -14.42
N ILE A 123 -8.41 12.60 -13.54
CA ILE A 123 -9.73 12.51 -12.92
C ILE A 123 -10.83 12.60 -13.98
N ALA A 124 -10.71 13.55 -14.90
CA ALA A 124 -11.68 13.73 -15.99
C ALA A 124 -11.69 12.53 -16.95
N ALA A 125 -10.51 12.00 -17.32
CA ALA A 125 -10.37 10.83 -18.16
C ALA A 125 -10.94 9.57 -17.49
N ALA A 126 -10.67 9.38 -16.20
CA ALA A 126 -11.25 8.28 -15.41
C ALA A 126 -12.77 8.38 -15.30
N GLY A 127 -13.30 9.59 -15.11
CA GLY A 127 -14.74 9.86 -15.09
C GLY A 127 -15.41 9.54 -16.45
N ALA A 128 -14.80 9.98 -17.56
CA ALA A 128 -15.29 9.69 -18.91
C ALA A 128 -15.21 8.19 -19.24
N ALA A 129 -14.14 7.52 -18.85
CA ALA A 129 -13.99 6.07 -19.00
C ALA A 129 -15.00 5.29 -18.15
N ALA A 130 -15.32 5.74 -16.94
CA ALA A 130 -16.35 5.13 -16.11
C ALA A 130 -17.74 5.27 -16.71
N ALA A 131 -18.08 6.43 -17.28
CA ALA A 131 -19.36 6.67 -17.95
C ALA A 131 -19.53 5.83 -19.23
N ALA A 132 -18.43 5.57 -19.97
CA ALA A 132 -18.46 4.77 -21.18
C ALA A 132 -18.58 3.25 -20.93
N LYS A 133 -18.31 2.77 -19.71
CA LYS A 133 -18.17 1.34 -19.37
C LYS A 133 -19.36 0.69 -18.66
N THR A 134 -20.50 1.31 -18.64
CA THR A 134 -21.71 0.67 -18.10
C THR A 134 -22.16 -0.59 -18.84
N THR A 135 -21.44 -1.02 -19.90
CA THR A 135 -21.96 -2.06 -20.82
C THR A 135 -21.17 -3.36 -20.88
N GLN A 136 -20.00 -3.52 -20.26
CA GLN A 136 -19.27 -4.80 -20.31
C GLN A 136 -18.56 -5.13 -18.99
N CYS A 137 -19.21 -5.93 -18.16
CA CYS A 137 -18.58 -6.60 -17.03
C CYS A 137 -18.28 -8.05 -17.39
N SER A 138 -17.04 -8.40 -17.67
CA SER A 138 -16.59 -9.78 -17.69
C SER A 138 -16.26 -10.26 -16.27
N GLY A 139 -17.02 -11.19 -15.77
CA GLY A 139 -16.74 -12.34 -14.92
C GLY A 139 -16.42 -12.13 -13.44
N GLU A 140 -15.41 -11.45 -13.02
CA GLU A 140 -15.05 -11.38 -11.60
C GLU A 140 -15.42 -10.02 -10.98
N LYS A 141 -16.34 -10.08 -10.02
CA LYS A 141 -16.81 -8.89 -9.30
C LYS A 141 -15.96 -8.68 -8.04
N TYR A 142 -14.84 -8.00 -8.17
CA TYR A 142 -14.17 -7.45 -6.99
C TYR A 142 -14.98 -6.30 -6.40
N PRO A 143 -14.95 -6.11 -5.07
CA PRO A 143 -15.55 -4.96 -4.43
C PRO A 143 -15.10 -3.65 -5.08
N ALA A 144 -16.02 -2.71 -5.24
CA ALA A 144 -15.73 -1.42 -5.84
C ALA A 144 -14.76 -0.57 -4.99
N CYS A 145 -14.69 -0.84 -3.69
CA CYS A 145 -13.82 -0.13 -2.76
C CYS A 145 -12.41 -0.73 -2.75
N GLN A 146 -11.41 0.08 -3.03
CA GLN A 146 -9.99 -0.33 -2.98
C GLN A 146 -9.53 -0.69 -1.56
N LEU A 147 -10.19 -0.20 -0.52
CA LEU A 147 -9.83 -0.47 0.87
C LEU A 147 -10.45 -1.78 1.40
N CYS A 148 -11.36 -2.41 0.66
CA CYS A 148 -11.91 -3.70 1.09
C CYS A 148 -10.80 -4.74 1.26
N ILE A 149 -10.90 -5.53 2.34
CA ILE A 149 -9.92 -6.58 2.70
C ILE A 149 -9.75 -7.58 1.56
N GLU A 150 -10.80 -7.90 0.84
CA GLU A 150 -10.81 -8.81 -0.31
C GLU A 150 -9.91 -8.34 -1.47
N ASN A 151 -9.50 -7.08 -1.45
CA ASN A 151 -8.56 -6.52 -2.43
C ASN A 151 -7.11 -6.56 -1.95
N GLU A 152 -6.80 -7.25 -0.86
CA GLU A 152 -5.43 -7.43 -0.37
C GLU A 152 -4.55 -8.09 -1.44
N GLY A 153 -3.36 -7.51 -1.65
CA GLY A 153 -2.40 -8.06 -2.61
C GLY A 153 -2.84 -8.04 -4.07
N TYR A 154 -4.01 -7.46 -4.36
CA TYR A 154 -4.51 -7.34 -5.72
C TYR A 154 -3.82 -6.17 -6.44
N PRO A 155 -3.22 -6.37 -7.62
CA PRO A 155 -2.41 -5.34 -8.30
C PRO A 155 -3.23 -4.15 -8.81
N GLY A 156 -4.45 -4.05 -8.40
CA GLY A 156 -5.39 -3.10 -8.94
C GLY A 156 -6.06 -3.67 -10.19
N ARG A 157 -7.18 -3.10 -10.52
CA ARG A 157 -7.90 -3.45 -11.74
C ARG A 157 -7.07 -2.98 -12.92
N ASP A 158 -7.16 -3.69 -14.00
CA ASP A 158 -6.53 -3.30 -15.26
C ASP A 158 -6.97 -1.88 -15.67
N ALA A 159 -6.31 -1.32 -16.68
CA ALA A 159 -6.64 0.01 -17.23
C ALA A 159 -8.13 0.13 -17.64
N SER A 160 -8.87 -0.98 -17.63
CA SER A 160 -10.30 -1.04 -17.93
C SER A 160 -11.21 -0.80 -16.71
N SER A 161 -10.68 -0.73 -15.49
CA SER A 161 -11.52 -0.50 -14.32
C SER A 161 -11.77 0.99 -14.08
N ALA A 162 -12.97 1.30 -13.58
CA ALA A 162 -13.38 2.67 -13.24
C ALA A 162 -12.48 3.37 -12.21
N PHE A 163 -11.63 2.64 -11.49
CA PHE A 163 -10.77 3.15 -10.42
C PHE A 163 -9.28 3.19 -10.81
N GLY A 164 -8.94 2.81 -12.05
CA GLY A 164 -7.55 2.71 -12.48
C GLY A 164 -6.76 1.63 -11.74
N THR A 165 -5.52 1.43 -12.16
CA THR A 165 -4.57 0.60 -11.41
C THR A 165 -4.06 1.39 -10.21
N HIS A 166 -4.08 0.79 -9.03
CA HIS A 166 -3.36 1.31 -7.87
C HIS A 166 -2.17 0.38 -7.59
N PRO A 167 -1.05 0.67 -8.19
CA PRO A 167 0.09 -0.21 -8.22
C PRO A 167 0.57 -0.64 -6.84
N ALA A 168 0.65 0.24 -5.88
CA ALA A 168 1.11 -0.06 -4.53
C ALA A 168 0.30 -1.16 -3.80
N ARG A 169 -0.92 -1.46 -4.24
CA ARG A 169 -1.75 -2.44 -3.52
C ARG A 169 -1.30 -3.89 -3.69
N GLN A 170 -0.55 -4.23 -4.71
CA GLN A 170 0.00 -5.58 -4.84
C GLN A 170 0.92 -5.92 -3.66
N ASN A 171 1.60 -4.93 -3.13
CA ASN A 171 2.53 -5.07 -2.00
C ASN A 171 1.85 -4.82 -0.66
N LEU A 172 0.58 -4.42 -0.67
CA LEU A 172 -0.22 -4.30 0.55
C LEU A 172 -0.42 -5.66 1.19
N ARG A 173 -0.23 -5.70 2.50
CA ARG A 173 -0.67 -6.80 3.37
C ARG A 173 -1.53 -6.23 4.48
N ILE A 174 -2.49 -7.02 4.91
CA ILE A 174 -3.47 -6.66 5.94
C ILE A 174 -3.41 -7.71 7.03
N ILE A 175 -3.29 -7.29 8.26
CA ILE A 175 -3.40 -8.19 9.42
C ILE A 175 -4.84 -8.15 9.91
N PRO A 176 -5.60 -9.26 9.79
CA PRO A 176 -6.89 -9.37 10.44
C PRO A 176 -6.72 -9.29 11.96
N ILE A 177 -7.48 -8.40 12.57
CA ILE A 177 -7.55 -8.20 14.03
C ILE A 177 -9.01 -8.22 14.46
N GLU A 178 -9.25 -8.37 15.74
CA GLU A 178 -10.57 -8.27 16.36
C GLU A 178 -10.59 -7.08 17.30
N LEU A 179 -11.57 -6.19 17.13
CA LEU A 179 -11.81 -5.04 17.98
C LEU A 179 -13.30 -4.99 18.33
N GLY A 180 -13.61 -4.94 19.62
CA GLY A 180 -15.01 -4.89 20.07
C GLY A 180 -15.88 -6.07 19.60
N GLY A 181 -15.30 -7.25 19.40
CA GLY A 181 -16.01 -8.45 18.88
C GLY A 181 -16.29 -8.41 17.37
N GLU A 182 -15.79 -7.40 16.66
CA GLU A 182 -15.88 -7.31 15.20
C GLU A 182 -14.53 -7.54 14.53
N ARG A 183 -14.56 -8.02 13.28
CA ARG A 183 -13.35 -8.22 12.47
C ARG A 183 -12.95 -6.91 11.80
N TRP A 184 -11.69 -6.58 11.95
CA TRP A 184 -11.03 -5.42 11.34
C TRP A 184 -9.78 -5.85 10.60
N GLY A 185 -9.27 -4.97 9.76
CA GLY A 185 -7.98 -5.13 9.09
C GLY A 185 -7.03 -4.01 9.49
N LEU A 186 -5.82 -4.38 9.92
CA LEU A 186 -4.74 -3.44 10.19
C LEU A 186 -3.81 -3.39 8.99
N GLN A 187 -3.53 -2.19 8.50
CA GLN A 187 -2.52 -1.93 7.47
C GLN A 187 -1.74 -0.66 7.77
N TYR A 188 -0.53 -0.53 7.23
CA TYR A 188 0.18 0.74 7.27
C TYR A 188 -0.26 1.67 6.12
N SER A 189 -0.11 2.97 6.33
CA SER A 189 -0.40 3.96 5.28
C SER A 189 0.80 4.12 4.35
N PRO A 190 0.61 4.04 3.02
CA PRO A 190 1.68 4.29 2.08
C PRO A 190 2.11 5.76 2.04
N TYR A 191 1.26 6.66 2.53
CA TYR A 191 1.45 8.11 2.52
C TYR A 191 1.35 8.67 3.94
N ALA A 192 2.17 8.14 4.83
CA ALA A 192 2.17 8.51 6.22
C ALA A 192 2.52 9.99 6.42
N TYR A 193 1.84 10.67 7.32
CA TYR A 193 2.16 12.03 7.76
C TYR A 193 2.60 12.08 9.24
N PHE A 194 2.67 10.94 9.90
CA PHE A 194 3.34 10.73 11.19
C PHE A 194 3.96 9.33 11.22
N ASN A 195 4.87 9.12 12.15
CA ASN A 195 5.64 7.87 12.22
C ASN A 195 4.73 6.65 12.42
N GLN A 196 4.97 5.61 11.62
CA GLN A 196 4.24 4.33 11.66
C GLN A 196 2.71 4.49 11.56
N HIS A 197 2.27 5.47 10.78
CA HIS A 197 0.85 5.71 10.53
C HIS A 197 0.17 4.43 10.01
N CYS A 198 -0.74 3.89 10.80
CA CYS A 198 -1.54 2.72 10.44
C CYS A 198 -3.02 3.07 10.27
N ILE A 199 -3.75 2.16 9.65
CA ILE A 199 -5.18 2.27 9.39
C ILE A 199 -5.82 0.98 9.90
N ALA A 200 -6.76 1.10 10.83
CA ALA A 200 -7.69 0.04 11.17
C ALA A 200 -8.98 0.26 10.38
N MET A 201 -9.40 -0.73 9.61
CA MET A 201 -10.60 -0.65 8.80
C MET A 201 -11.52 -1.83 9.06
N SER A 202 -12.82 -1.57 9.07
CA SER A 202 -13.81 -2.64 9.20
C SER A 202 -13.65 -3.69 8.09
N ALA A 203 -13.77 -4.96 8.44
CA ALA A 203 -13.83 -6.05 7.46
C ALA A 203 -15.07 -5.98 6.58
N HIS A 204 -16.14 -5.34 7.05
CA HIS A 204 -17.35 -5.12 6.29
C HIS A 204 -17.35 -3.77 5.62
N HIS A 205 -17.63 -3.73 4.31
CA HIS A 205 -17.79 -2.47 3.60
C HIS A 205 -19.02 -1.73 4.12
N ARG A 206 -18.79 -0.63 4.80
CA ARG A 206 -19.83 0.24 5.37
C ARG A 206 -19.43 1.70 5.27
N LEU A 207 -20.40 2.60 5.35
CA LEU A 207 -20.10 4.02 5.46
C LEU A 207 -19.32 4.27 6.75
N MET A 208 -18.37 5.20 6.68
CA MET A 208 -17.67 5.67 7.87
C MET A 208 -18.68 6.45 8.72
N HIS A 209 -19.14 5.81 9.78
CA HIS A 209 -20.06 6.40 10.73
C HIS A 209 -19.41 6.38 12.11
N ILE A 210 -19.34 7.54 12.73
CA ILE A 210 -18.85 7.66 14.09
C ILE A 210 -20.07 7.60 15.01
N ASP A 211 -20.29 6.45 15.58
CA ASP A 211 -21.30 6.23 16.62
C ASP A 211 -20.62 5.84 17.94
N ARG A 212 -21.43 5.61 18.96
CA ARG A 212 -20.92 5.26 20.28
C ARG A 212 -20.12 3.96 20.27
N SER A 213 -20.52 2.97 19.49
CA SER A 213 -19.82 1.68 19.40
C SER A 213 -18.46 1.82 18.74
N ALA A 214 -18.30 2.71 17.75
CA ALA A 214 -17.04 3.02 17.12
C ALA A 214 -16.05 3.76 18.03
N LEU A 215 -16.54 4.40 19.10
CA LEU A 215 -15.70 5.08 20.10
C LEU A 215 -15.30 4.16 21.27
N GLU A 216 -16.01 3.06 21.47
CA GLU A 216 -15.77 2.09 22.55
C GLU A 216 -14.85 0.93 22.10
N CYS A 217 -14.48 0.85 20.80
CA CYS A 217 -13.50 -0.08 20.26
C CYS A 217 -12.08 0.47 20.37
#